data_8d7be14881d9700b8cf04cb9d6426aae
#
_entry.id   8d7be14881d9700b8cf04cb9d6426aae
#
_cell.length_a   1.000
_cell.length_b   1.000
_cell.length_c   1.000
_cell.angle_alpha   90.00
_cell.angle_beta   90.00
_cell.angle_gamma   90.00
#
_symmetry.space_group_name_H-M   'P 1'
#
loop_
_entity.id
_entity.type
_entity.pdbx_description
1 polymer ?
#
loop_
_entity_poly.entity_id
_entity_poly.type
_entity_poly.pdbx_seq_one_letter_code
_entity_poly.pdbx_strand_id
1 'polypeptide(L)'
;MSSIVIACGSKKRNHPAPARDMYVGSLFKNARRAAESTGLPWYIMSAKYGILRPDDIIEPYDMTYGKTTGKQPGEIAQQLASLNVALPVWGLVPARYAAVLCAAVGSSSVRTPLRGLRSGMQQRAFKMIYLAGNIEEGIRRVSD
;
A
#
# COMPACT_ATOMS: atom_id res chain seq x y z
N MET A 1 -9.16 -0.14 15.82
CA MET A 1 -9.06 -0.92 14.57
C MET A 1 -8.08 -0.22 13.65
N SER A 2 -7.31 -0.96 12.88
CA SER A 2 -6.32 -0.39 11.97
C SER A 2 -6.67 -0.75 10.52
N SER A 3 -5.95 -0.13 9.58
CA SER A 3 -6.11 -0.37 8.15
C SER A 3 -4.75 -0.59 7.50
N ILE A 4 -4.75 -1.12 6.28
CA ILE A 4 -3.53 -1.36 5.52
C ILE A 4 -3.58 -0.58 4.22
N VAL A 5 -2.46 0.02 3.83
CA VAL A 5 -2.27 0.61 2.50
C VAL A 5 -1.08 -0.08 1.86
N ILE A 6 -1.28 -0.60 0.64
CA ILE A 6 -0.20 -1.17 -0.17
C ILE A 6 0.00 -0.29 -1.40
N ALA A 7 1.17 -0.38 -2.01
CA ALA A 7 1.50 0.44 -3.17
C ALA A 7 1.04 -0.23 -4.47
N CYS A 8 0.68 0.60 -5.44
CA CYS A 8 0.46 0.14 -6.82
C CYS A 8 1.75 -0.43 -7.41
N GLY A 9 1.62 -1.21 -8.47
CA GLY A 9 2.76 -1.76 -9.20
C GLY A 9 2.97 -1.09 -10.54
N SER A 10 4.13 -1.32 -11.16
CA SER A 10 4.44 -0.79 -12.48
C SER A 10 3.80 -1.61 -13.61
N LYS A 11 3.67 -2.92 -13.43
CA LYS A 11 3.06 -3.80 -14.44
C LYS A 11 1.56 -3.83 -14.24
N LYS A 12 0.83 -3.49 -15.31
CA LYS A 12 -0.63 -3.35 -15.25
C LYS A 12 -1.28 -4.11 -16.40
N ARG A 13 -2.55 -4.46 -16.21
CA ARG A 13 -3.39 -4.94 -17.31
C ARG A 13 -3.57 -3.82 -18.35
N ASN A 14 -3.92 -4.19 -19.57
CA ASN A 14 -4.11 -3.23 -20.67
C ASN A 14 -5.58 -2.88 -20.92
N HIS A 15 -6.44 -3.14 -19.95
CA HIS A 15 -7.88 -2.84 -20.00
C HIS A 15 -8.37 -2.48 -18.61
N PRO A 16 -9.55 -1.83 -18.49
CA PRO A 16 -10.11 -1.51 -17.17
C PRO A 16 -10.32 -2.77 -16.32
N ALA A 17 -10.08 -2.64 -15.03
CA ALA A 17 -10.22 -3.75 -14.07
C ALA A 17 -10.36 -3.21 -12.65
N PRO A 18 -10.87 -4.02 -11.71
CA PRO A 18 -10.80 -3.65 -10.29
C PRO A 18 -9.35 -3.40 -9.88
N ALA A 19 -9.14 -2.43 -9.00
CA ALA A 19 -7.79 -2.05 -8.58
C ALA A 19 -6.97 -3.24 -8.08
N ARG A 20 -7.58 -4.17 -7.32
CA ARG A 20 -6.90 -5.37 -6.83
C ARG A 20 -6.36 -6.26 -7.95
N ASP A 21 -6.99 -6.22 -9.13
CA ASP A 21 -6.61 -7.06 -10.28
C ASP A 21 -5.79 -6.30 -11.33
N MET A 22 -5.76 -4.98 -11.26
CA MET A 22 -5.07 -4.14 -12.25
C MET A 22 -3.56 -4.40 -12.29
N TYR A 23 -2.94 -4.59 -11.13
CA TYR A 23 -1.49 -4.72 -11.02
C TYR A 23 -1.10 -6.18 -11.03
N VAL A 24 -0.25 -6.56 -12.00
CA VAL A 24 0.06 -7.97 -12.27
C VAL A 24 1.49 -8.38 -11.89
N GLY A 25 2.29 -7.47 -11.35
CA GLY A 25 3.65 -7.78 -10.91
C GLY A 25 3.69 -8.59 -9.61
N SER A 26 4.79 -9.30 -9.39
CA SER A 26 4.92 -10.19 -8.23
C SER A 26 4.94 -9.45 -6.90
N LEU A 27 5.56 -8.28 -6.86
CA LEU A 27 5.63 -7.49 -5.62
C LEU A 27 4.23 -7.08 -5.16
N PHE A 28 3.40 -6.58 -6.08
CA PHE A 28 2.02 -6.23 -5.77
C PHE A 28 1.22 -7.45 -5.33
N LYS A 29 1.33 -8.56 -6.05
CA LYS A 29 0.59 -9.78 -5.71
C LYS A 29 0.90 -10.27 -4.30
N ASN A 30 2.17 -10.20 -3.91
CA ASN A 30 2.58 -10.59 -2.56
C ASN A 30 2.11 -9.59 -1.51
N ALA A 31 2.15 -8.29 -1.81
CA ALA A 31 1.62 -7.26 -0.93
C ALA A 31 0.12 -7.45 -0.70
N ARG A 32 -0.63 -7.71 -1.78
CA ARG A 32 -2.06 -8.01 -1.69
C ARG A 32 -2.33 -9.24 -0.83
N ARG A 33 -1.57 -10.30 -1.04
CA ARG A 33 -1.71 -11.52 -0.26
C ARG A 33 -1.46 -11.28 1.23
N ALA A 34 -0.44 -10.48 1.54
CA ALA A 34 -0.15 -10.08 2.91
C ALA A 34 -1.32 -9.30 3.52
N ALA A 35 -1.83 -8.30 2.79
CA ALA A 35 -2.94 -7.49 3.26
C ALA A 35 -4.20 -8.33 3.52
N GLU A 36 -4.56 -9.17 2.56
CA GLU A 36 -5.75 -10.02 2.67
C GLU A 36 -5.66 -11.02 3.81
N SER A 37 -4.46 -11.50 4.12
CA SER A 37 -4.26 -12.51 5.16
C SER A 37 -4.59 -12.00 6.57
N THR A 38 -4.56 -10.69 6.78
CA THR A 38 -4.76 -10.08 8.10
C THR A 38 -6.22 -9.91 8.48
N GLY A 39 -7.13 -9.92 7.52
CA GLY A 39 -8.54 -9.63 7.75
C GLY A 39 -8.85 -8.17 8.00
N LEU A 40 -7.85 -7.29 7.97
CA LEU A 40 -8.05 -5.85 8.14
C LEU A 40 -8.51 -5.21 6.82
N PRO A 41 -9.23 -4.07 6.89
CA PRO A 41 -9.51 -3.29 5.68
C PRO A 41 -8.21 -2.87 5.02
N TRP A 42 -8.16 -2.96 3.69
CA TRP A 42 -6.95 -2.59 2.96
C TRP A 42 -7.27 -1.79 1.71
N TYR A 43 -6.31 -0.98 1.32
CA TYR A 43 -6.43 -0.02 0.22
C TYR A 43 -5.16 -0.03 -0.60
N ILE A 44 -5.25 0.50 -1.82
CA ILE A 44 -4.12 0.61 -2.74
C ILE A 44 -3.81 2.09 -2.94
N MET A 45 -2.55 2.46 -2.82
CA MET A 45 -2.09 3.83 -3.06
C MET A 45 -1.50 3.93 -4.46
N SER A 46 -2.18 4.69 -5.32
CA SER A 46 -1.80 4.92 -6.70
C SER A 46 -1.28 6.35 -6.87
N ALA A 47 -0.22 6.53 -7.67
CA ALA A 47 0.28 7.86 -7.96
C ALA A 47 -0.77 8.71 -8.69
N LYS A 48 -1.53 8.11 -9.60
CA LYS A 48 -2.55 8.82 -10.38
C LYS A 48 -3.86 9.00 -9.61
N TYR A 49 -4.37 7.92 -9.02
CA TYR A 49 -5.70 7.93 -8.41
C TYR A 49 -5.70 8.22 -6.91
N GLY A 50 -4.54 8.09 -6.25
CA GLY A 50 -4.45 8.21 -4.80
C GLY A 50 -4.91 6.92 -4.12
N ILE A 51 -5.74 7.05 -3.10
CA ILE A 51 -6.21 5.89 -2.32
C ILE A 51 -7.39 5.23 -3.04
N LEU A 52 -7.23 3.96 -3.35
CA LEU A 52 -8.24 3.16 -4.04
C LEU A 52 -8.74 2.04 -3.13
N ARG A 53 -10.03 1.77 -3.21
CA ARG A 53 -10.57 0.51 -2.66
C ARG A 53 -10.21 -0.62 -3.61
N PRO A 54 -10.03 -1.85 -3.10
CA PRO A 54 -9.72 -2.99 -3.98
C PRO A 54 -10.73 -3.21 -5.12
N ASP A 55 -11.98 -2.86 -4.90
CA ASP A 55 -13.07 -3.07 -5.87
C ASP A 55 -13.26 -1.92 -6.86
N ASP A 56 -12.58 -0.80 -6.67
CA ASP A 56 -12.71 0.34 -7.57
C ASP A 56 -12.24 -0.04 -8.97
N ILE A 57 -13.09 0.21 -9.98
CA ILE A 57 -12.73 -0.02 -11.37
C ILE A 57 -11.87 1.14 -11.84
N ILE A 58 -10.68 0.84 -12.33
CA ILE A 58 -9.75 1.85 -12.82
C ILE A 58 -9.25 1.48 -14.22
N GLU A 59 -8.75 2.48 -14.92
CA GLU A 59 -8.12 2.29 -16.22
C GLU A 59 -6.61 2.20 -16.09
N PRO A 60 -5.93 1.53 -17.04
CA PRO A 60 -4.47 1.51 -17.06
C PRO A 60 -3.92 2.93 -17.19
N TYR A 61 -2.75 3.15 -16.59
CA TYR A 61 -2.09 4.46 -16.62
C TYR A 61 -0.59 4.27 -16.51
N ASP A 62 0.14 5.34 -16.84
CA ASP A 62 1.60 5.35 -16.76
C ASP A 62 2.04 6.56 -15.93
N MET A 63 2.00 6.41 -14.60
CA MET A 63 2.43 7.45 -13.67
C MET A 63 2.99 6.81 -12.41
N THR A 64 4.16 7.26 -11.98
CA THR A 64 4.80 6.84 -10.73
C THR A 64 5.06 8.04 -9.84
N TYR A 65 5.23 7.82 -8.53
CA TYR A 65 5.60 8.89 -7.63
C TYR A 65 7.01 9.39 -7.94
N GLY A 66 7.14 10.71 -8.04
CA GLY A 66 8.40 11.41 -8.18
C GLY A 66 8.41 12.62 -7.25
N LYS A 67 9.37 13.52 -7.43
CA LYS A 67 9.47 14.72 -6.59
C LYS A 67 8.25 15.64 -6.72
N THR A 68 7.69 15.72 -7.94
CA THR A 68 6.56 16.62 -8.25
C THR A 68 5.39 15.90 -8.90
N THR A 69 5.48 14.57 -9.08
CA THR A 69 4.41 13.77 -9.70
C THR A 69 3.72 12.89 -8.67
N GLY A 70 2.46 12.62 -8.91
CA GLY A 70 1.62 11.81 -8.04
C GLY A 70 0.77 12.66 -7.10
N LYS A 71 -0.24 12.04 -6.51
CA LYS A 71 -1.14 12.70 -5.57
C LYS A 71 -0.38 13.22 -4.36
N GLN A 72 -0.63 14.48 -4.01
CA GLN A 72 0.07 15.16 -2.91
C GLN A 72 -0.56 14.83 -1.54
N PRO A 73 0.18 15.06 -0.44
CA PRO A 73 -0.31 14.70 0.90
C PRO A 73 -1.70 15.23 1.25
N GLY A 74 -2.03 16.47 0.87
CA GLY A 74 -3.35 17.03 1.13
C GLY A 74 -4.47 16.28 0.44
N GLU A 75 -4.25 15.86 -0.80
CA GLU A 75 -5.22 15.05 -1.54
C GLU A 75 -5.37 13.66 -0.92
N ILE A 76 -4.27 13.04 -0.53
CA ILE A 76 -4.28 11.73 0.13
C ILE A 76 -5.01 11.81 1.47
N ALA A 77 -4.74 12.85 2.28
CA ALA A 77 -5.41 13.05 3.56
C ALA A 77 -6.93 13.17 3.37
N GLN A 78 -7.35 13.92 2.37
CA GLN A 78 -8.77 14.11 2.06
C GLN A 78 -9.44 12.80 1.64
N GLN A 79 -8.76 12.00 0.82
CA GLN A 79 -9.27 10.70 0.39
C GLN A 79 -9.40 9.72 1.56
N LEU A 80 -8.38 9.65 2.42
CA LEU A 80 -8.42 8.79 3.61
C LEU A 80 -9.57 9.15 4.54
N ALA A 81 -9.81 10.47 4.72
CA ALA A 81 -10.94 10.94 5.53
C ALA A 81 -12.28 10.58 4.88
N SER A 82 -12.42 10.79 3.57
CA SER A 82 -13.66 10.49 2.84
C SER A 82 -14.01 9.01 2.86
N LEU A 83 -13.00 8.14 2.87
CA LEU A 83 -13.19 6.69 2.91
C LEU A 83 -13.33 6.16 4.34
N ASN A 84 -13.23 7.02 5.34
CA ASN A 84 -13.25 6.64 6.76
C ASN A 84 -12.20 5.56 7.07
N VAL A 85 -10.98 5.73 6.55
CA VAL A 85 -9.90 4.78 6.76
C VAL A 85 -9.51 4.77 8.23
N ALA A 86 -9.55 3.58 8.85
CA ALA A 86 -9.25 3.45 10.27
C ALA A 86 -7.77 3.68 10.56
N LEU A 87 -7.47 4.41 11.63
CA LEU A 87 -6.12 4.67 12.08
C LEU A 87 -5.76 3.75 13.24
N PRO A 88 -4.51 3.38 13.44
CA PRO A 88 -3.37 3.73 12.58
C PRO A 88 -3.39 2.98 11.24
N VAL A 89 -2.71 3.55 10.26
CA VAL A 89 -2.53 2.94 8.95
C VAL A 89 -1.20 2.20 8.92
N TRP A 90 -1.24 0.95 8.52
CA TRP A 90 -0.04 0.19 8.20
C TRP A 90 0.30 0.43 6.73
N GLY A 91 1.26 1.29 6.47
CA GLY A 91 1.73 1.58 5.11
C GLY A 91 2.78 0.56 4.69
N LEU A 92 2.34 -0.53 4.07
CA LEU A 92 3.24 -1.56 3.54
C LEU A 92 3.72 -1.13 2.16
N VAL A 93 4.45 -0.03 2.11
CA VAL A 93 4.77 0.70 0.88
C VAL A 93 6.23 1.12 0.86
N PRO A 94 6.79 1.36 -0.35
CA PRO A 94 8.15 1.90 -0.48
C PRO A 94 8.28 3.32 0.10
N ALA A 95 9.52 3.77 0.26
CA ALA A 95 9.84 5.02 0.95
C ALA A 95 9.11 6.25 0.42
N ARG A 96 8.98 6.41 -0.91
CA ARG A 96 8.29 7.58 -1.48
C ARG A 96 6.82 7.62 -1.10
N TYR A 97 6.16 6.47 -1.15
CA TYR A 97 4.75 6.35 -0.74
C TYR A 97 4.61 6.57 0.76
N ALA A 98 5.54 6.01 1.54
CA ALA A 98 5.55 6.17 2.99
C ALA A 98 5.68 7.65 3.38
N ALA A 99 6.54 8.39 2.71
CA ALA A 99 6.73 9.82 2.97
C ALA A 99 5.43 10.60 2.73
N VAL A 100 4.71 10.30 1.66
CA VAL A 100 3.43 10.97 1.35
C VAL A 100 2.37 10.61 2.40
N LEU A 101 2.27 9.35 2.79
CA LEU A 101 1.32 8.92 3.84
C LEU A 101 1.62 9.62 5.17
N CYS A 102 2.87 9.65 5.58
CA CYS A 102 3.25 10.31 6.83
C CYS A 102 2.95 11.79 6.82
N ALA A 103 3.20 12.47 5.69
CA ALA A 103 2.86 13.87 5.53
C ALA A 103 1.35 14.11 5.52
N ALA A 104 0.57 13.14 5.01
CA ALA A 104 -0.88 13.26 4.92
C ALA A 104 -1.58 13.18 6.28
N VAL A 105 -1.18 12.24 7.13
CA VAL A 105 -1.93 11.95 8.37
C VAL A 105 -1.08 12.04 9.64
N GLY A 106 0.20 12.36 9.51
CA GLY A 106 1.12 12.46 10.65
C GLY A 106 1.78 11.13 10.98
N SER A 107 3.04 11.21 11.40
CA SER A 107 3.87 10.02 11.68
C SER A 107 3.33 9.17 12.83
N SER A 108 2.58 9.76 13.75
CA SER A 108 1.99 9.03 14.87
C SER A 108 0.83 8.14 14.46
N SER A 109 0.22 8.41 13.30
CA SER A 109 -0.95 7.69 12.80
C SER A 109 -0.61 6.69 11.69
N VAL A 110 0.66 6.56 11.32
CA VAL A 110 1.13 5.69 10.24
C VAL A 110 2.32 4.87 10.72
N ARG A 111 2.33 3.59 10.37
CA ARG A 111 3.47 2.72 10.59
C ARG A 111 3.98 2.26 9.23
N THR A 112 5.28 2.43 8.98
CA THR A 112 5.88 2.14 7.68
C THR A 112 7.05 1.15 7.82
N PRO A 113 6.77 -0.12 8.15
CA PRO A 113 7.81 -1.09 8.48
C PRO A 113 8.71 -1.49 7.32
N LEU A 114 8.30 -1.22 6.07
CA LEU A 114 9.09 -1.56 4.89
C LEU A 114 10.03 -0.43 4.46
N ARG A 115 9.94 0.73 5.11
CA ARG A 115 10.74 1.90 4.74
C ARG A 115 12.23 1.59 4.91
N GLY A 116 13.00 1.79 3.84
CA GLY A 116 14.42 1.47 3.84
C GLY A 116 14.76 0.05 3.38
N LEU A 117 13.76 -0.81 3.18
CA LEU A 117 14.00 -2.16 2.68
C LEU A 117 14.02 -2.17 1.15
N ARG A 118 14.94 -2.93 0.60
CA ARG A 118 14.97 -3.20 -0.85
C ARG A 118 13.88 -4.20 -1.23
N SER A 119 13.58 -4.30 -2.53
CA SER A 119 12.47 -5.13 -3.03
C SER A 119 12.54 -6.59 -2.56
N GLY A 120 13.72 -7.19 -2.51
CA GLY A 120 13.87 -8.56 -2.02
C GLY A 120 13.46 -8.72 -0.57
N MET A 121 13.81 -7.77 0.29
CA MET A 121 13.41 -7.77 1.69
C MET A 121 11.94 -7.41 1.87
N GLN A 122 11.41 -6.57 1.01
CA GLN A 122 9.97 -6.29 0.99
C GLN A 122 9.19 -7.56 0.65
N GLN A 123 9.63 -8.33 -0.35
CA GLN A 123 9.02 -9.61 -0.70
C GLN A 123 9.05 -10.58 0.49
N ARG A 124 10.18 -10.64 1.19
CA ARG A 124 10.30 -11.46 2.39
C ARG A 124 9.33 -11.01 3.48
N ALA A 125 9.21 -9.70 3.69
CA ALA A 125 8.28 -9.15 4.68
C ALA A 125 6.84 -9.54 4.37
N PHE A 126 6.41 -9.41 3.11
CA PHE A 126 5.07 -9.83 2.71
C PHE A 126 4.84 -11.31 2.98
N LYS A 127 5.81 -12.15 2.64
CA LYS A 127 5.72 -13.59 2.89
C LYS A 127 5.56 -13.90 4.37
N MET A 128 6.38 -13.26 5.21
CA MET A 128 6.29 -13.47 6.66
C MET A 128 4.93 -13.04 7.21
N ILE A 129 4.38 -11.93 6.68
CA ILE A 129 3.06 -11.46 7.09
C ILE A 129 1.97 -12.46 6.70
N TYR A 130 1.93 -12.92 5.46
CA TYR A 130 0.83 -13.81 5.06
C TYR A 130 0.98 -15.22 5.65
N LEU A 131 2.19 -15.66 5.97
CA LEU A 131 2.38 -16.92 6.67
C LEU A 131 1.92 -16.82 8.15
N ALA A 132 2.11 -15.67 8.76
CA ALA A 132 1.68 -15.41 10.14
C ALA A 132 0.20 -15.02 10.24
N GLY A 133 -0.37 -14.42 9.18
CA GLY A 133 -1.70 -13.84 9.21
C GLY A 133 -1.79 -12.60 10.08
N ASN A 134 -0.66 -11.96 10.37
CA ASN A 134 -0.54 -10.84 11.31
C ASN A 134 0.66 -9.98 10.93
N ILE A 135 0.47 -8.65 10.87
CA ILE A 135 1.53 -7.73 10.43
C ILE A 135 2.68 -7.71 11.44
N GLU A 136 2.38 -7.49 12.71
CA GLU A 136 3.41 -7.33 13.72
C GLU A 136 4.27 -8.58 13.84
N GLU A 137 3.64 -9.76 13.87
CA GLU A 137 4.36 -11.03 13.93
C GLU A 137 5.19 -11.26 12.66
N GLY A 138 4.63 -10.95 11.49
CA GLY A 138 5.34 -11.10 10.22
C GLY A 138 6.57 -10.21 10.16
N ILE A 139 6.44 -8.94 10.54
CA ILE A 139 7.55 -8.00 10.56
C ILE A 139 8.63 -8.44 11.54
N ARG A 140 8.23 -8.93 12.71
CA ARG A 140 9.19 -9.44 13.70
C ARG A 140 10.03 -10.58 13.10
N ARG A 141 9.42 -11.47 12.32
CA ARG A 141 10.09 -12.61 11.69
C ARG A 141 11.08 -12.21 10.59
N VAL A 142 10.94 -11.04 10.00
CA VAL A 142 11.86 -10.56 8.96
C VAL A 142 13.27 -10.40 9.52
N SER A 143 13.38 -9.97 10.78
CA SER A 143 14.68 -9.73 11.45
C SER A 143 15.33 -10.99 11.99
N ASP A 144 14.61 -12.10 12.04
CA ASP A 144 15.11 -13.37 12.62
C ASP A 144 15.96 -14.18 11.63
#